data_e13d3c26eec2cc4ba8c92b4a9720da8d
#
_entry.id   e13d3c26eec2cc4ba8c92b4a9720da8d
#
_cell.length_a   1.000
_cell.length_b   1.000
_cell.length_c   1.000
_cell.angle_alpha   90.00
_cell.angle_beta   90.00
_cell.angle_gamma   90.00
#
_symmetry.space_group_name_H-M   'P 1'
#
loop_
_entity.id
_entity.type
_entity.pdbx_description
1 polymer ?
#
loop_
_entity_poly.entity_id
_entity_poly.type
_entity_poly.pdbx_seq_one_letter_code
_entity_poly.pdbx_strand_id
1 'polypeptide(L)'
;NWQPEAIFLTHHHHDHVGGVKELVKKFPQIVVYGPQETQDKGTTRVVKDGEIAFVLGHEFSVIATPGHTLGHICYFSKPYLFCGDTLFSGGCGRLFEGTPSQMYQSLKKLSALPDDTLVCCAHEYTLSNMKFALSILPHDLSINDYYRKVKELRAKNQITLPVILKNERQINVF
;
A
#
# COMPACT_ATOMS: atom_id res chain seq x y z
N ASN A 1 4.26 19.37 19.36
CA ASN A 1 4.44 17.98 19.83
C ASN A 1 3.26 17.16 19.30
N TRP A 2 3.57 16.17 18.42
CA TRP A 2 2.58 15.21 17.95
C TRP A 2 2.51 14.04 18.94
N GLN A 3 1.30 13.56 19.22
CA GLN A 3 1.07 12.38 20.03
C GLN A 3 0.37 11.33 19.14
N PRO A 4 0.99 10.18 18.87
CA PRO A 4 0.38 9.15 18.06
C PRO A 4 -0.74 8.45 18.86
N GLU A 5 -1.89 8.19 18.21
CA GLU A 5 -3.01 7.50 18.82
C GLU A 5 -3.15 6.05 18.34
N ALA A 6 -2.72 5.78 17.10
CA ALA A 6 -2.80 4.44 16.54
C ALA A 6 -1.63 4.13 15.61
N ILE A 7 -1.34 2.85 15.46
CA ILE A 7 -0.47 2.27 14.43
C ILE A 7 -1.32 1.34 13.58
N PHE A 8 -1.18 1.45 12.26
CA PHE A 8 -1.80 0.54 11.31
C PHE A 8 -0.73 -0.31 10.63
N LEU A 9 -0.79 -1.62 10.81
CA LEU A 9 0.12 -2.58 10.18
C LEU A 9 -0.59 -3.26 9.02
N THR A 10 0.07 -3.33 7.88
CA THR A 10 -0.46 -3.98 6.68
C THR A 10 -0.08 -5.46 6.62
N HIS A 11 1.13 -5.82 7.04
CA HIS A 11 1.69 -7.17 7.00
C HIS A 11 2.91 -7.32 7.93
N HIS A 12 3.49 -8.53 8.03
CA HIS A 12 4.46 -8.88 9.06
C HIS A 12 5.94 -8.59 8.75
N HIS A 13 6.29 -8.05 7.56
CA HIS A 13 7.68 -7.81 7.21
C HIS A 13 8.34 -6.77 8.10
N HIS A 14 9.65 -6.95 8.34
CA HIS A 14 10.39 -6.21 9.35
C HIS A 14 10.40 -4.68 9.13
N ASP A 15 10.52 -4.24 7.90
CA ASP A 15 10.50 -2.82 7.52
C ASP A 15 9.15 -2.13 7.79
N HIS A 16 8.08 -2.91 7.99
CA HIS A 16 6.75 -2.41 8.36
C HIS A 16 6.45 -2.53 9.86
N VAL A 17 7.02 -3.51 10.55
CA VAL A 17 6.72 -3.77 11.97
C VAL A 17 7.87 -3.46 12.93
N GLY A 18 9.07 -3.22 12.43
CA GLY A 18 10.29 -3.12 13.25
C GLY A 18 10.26 -2.02 14.32
N GLY A 19 9.55 -0.91 14.06
CA GLY A 19 9.42 0.20 15.01
C GLY A 19 8.32 0.05 16.06
N VAL A 20 7.44 -0.94 15.94
CA VAL A 20 6.23 -1.06 16.78
C VAL A 20 6.56 -1.17 18.26
N LYS A 21 7.50 -2.04 18.65
CA LYS A 21 7.85 -2.25 20.05
C LYS A 21 8.36 -0.99 20.74
N GLU A 22 9.18 -0.21 20.05
CA GLU A 22 9.72 1.04 20.56
C GLU A 22 8.63 2.10 20.70
N LEU A 23 7.74 2.22 19.72
CA LEU A 23 6.62 3.14 19.76
C LEU A 23 5.64 2.80 20.89
N VAL A 24 5.28 1.54 21.06
CA VAL A 24 4.40 1.09 22.16
C VAL A 24 5.05 1.33 23.52
N LYS A 25 6.38 1.11 23.67
CA LYS A 25 7.09 1.43 24.90
C LYS A 25 7.04 2.93 25.23
N LYS A 26 7.16 3.79 24.21
CA LYS A 26 7.13 5.24 24.35
C LYS A 26 5.72 5.80 24.55
N PHE A 27 4.73 5.15 23.94
CA PHE A 27 3.32 5.55 23.97
C PHE A 27 2.44 4.34 24.37
N PRO A 28 2.37 3.99 25.68
CA PRO A 28 1.70 2.74 26.12
C PRO A 28 0.21 2.68 25.84
N GLN A 29 -0.43 3.80 25.54
CA GLN A 29 -1.86 3.89 25.23
C GLN A 29 -2.17 3.71 23.74
N ILE A 30 -1.13 3.60 22.90
CA ILE A 30 -1.32 3.51 21.45
C ILE A 30 -2.01 2.19 21.09
N VAL A 31 -3.00 2.25 20.24
CA VAL A 31 -3.65 1.05 19.70
C VAL A 31 -2.93 0.62 18.43
N VAL A 32 -2.54 -0.64 18.36
CA VAL A 32 -1.89 -1.22 17.16
C VAL A 32 -2.88 -2.11 16.44
N TYR A 33 -3.40 -1.62 15.31
CA TYR A 33 -4.25 -2.39 14.40
C TYR A 33 -3.38 -3.17 13.42
N GLY A 34 -3.75 -4.39 13.12
CA GLY A 34 -3.05 -5.20 12.13
C GLY A 34 -3.75 -6.51 11.83
N PRO A 35 -3.34 -7.23 10.77
CA PRO A 35 -3.84 -8.56 10.46
C PRO A 35 -3.37 -9.59 11.49
N GLN A 36 -3.97 -10.79 11.44
CA GLN A 36 -3.58 -11.91 12.32
C GLN A 36 -2.09 -12.23 12.28
N GLU A 37 -1.44 -12.11 11.10
CA GLU A 37 -0.01 -12.40 10.92
C GLU A 37 0.92 -11.41 11.64
N THR A 38 0.41 -10.29 12.13
CA THR A 38 1.19 -9.30 12.90
C THR A 38 0.94 -9.38 14.41
N GLN A 39 0.21 -10.38 14.88
CA GLN A 39 -0.16 -10.49 16.29
C GLN A 39 1.07 -10.59 17.21
N ASP A 40 2.08 -11.36 16.82
CA ASP A 40 3.36 -11.51 17.53
C ASP A 40 4.31 -10.32 17.34
N LYS A 41 3.95 -9.36 16.49
CA LYS A 41 4.71 -8.12 16.19
C LYS A 41 4.27 -6.92 17.03
N GLY A 42 3.27 -7.09 17.89
CA GLY A 42 2.79 -6.04 18.79
C GLY A 42 1.39 -5.53 18.45
N THR A 43 0.67 -6.18 17.53
CA THR A 43 -0.75 -5.89 17.27
C THR A 43 -1.57 -6.11 18.53
N THR A 44 -2.29 -5.07 18.97
CA THR A 44 -3.19 -5.12 20.13
C THR A 44 -4.64 -5.33 19.71
N ARG A 45 -4.98 -4.97 18.47
CA ARG A 45 -6.30 -5.17 17.87
C ARG A 45 -6.17 -5.79 16.47
N VAL A 46 -6.42 -7.10 16.39
CA VAL A 46 -6.48 -7.81 15.12
C VAL A 46 -7.72 -7.37 14.37
N VAL A 47 -7.56 -7.04 13.08
CA VAL A 47 -8.64 -6.64 12.16
C VAL A 47 -8.67 -7.52 10.92
N LYS A 48 -9.87 -7.71 10.34
CA LYS A 48 -10.13 -8.61 9.21
C LYS A 48 -10.83 -7.89 8.06
N ASP A 49 -10.88 -8.56 6.93
CA ASP A 49 -11.57 -8.07 5.72
C ASP A 49 -13.00 -7.61 6.02
N GLY A 50 -13.36 -6.43 5.57
CA GLY A 50 -14.68 -5.82 5.77
C GLY A 50 -14.89 -5.15 7.12
N GLU A 51 -13.96 -5.27 8.08
CA GLU A 51 -14.06 -4.54 9.35
C GLU A 51 -13.68 -3.07 9.17
N ILE A 52 -14.10 -2.24 10.13
CA ILE A 52 -13.79 -0.81 10.18
C ILE A 52 -13.02 -0.52 11.47
N ALA A 53 -11.85 0.09 11.32
CA ALA A 53 -11.14 0.72 12.44
C ALA A 53 -11.52 2.21 12.48
N PHE A 54 -11.85 2.71 13.68
CA PHE A 54 -12.23 4.10 13.87
C PHE A 54 -11.15 4.82 14.69
N VAL A 55 -10.47 5.79 14.08
CA VAL A 55 -9.35 6.51 14.69
C VAL A 55 -9.42 8.00 14.34
N LEU A 56 -9.28 8.89 15.33
CA LEU A 56 -9.29 10.34 15.15
C LEU A 56 -10.51 10.88 14.39
N GLY A 57 -11.68 10.25 14.55
CA GLY A 57 -12.91 10.63 13.87
C GLY A 57 -13.00 10.16 12.41
N HIS A 58 -12.07 9.33 11.94
CA HIS A 58 -12.05 8.76 10.60
C HIS A 58 -12.30 7.26 10.62
N GLU A 59 -13.06 6.78 9.62
CA GLU A 59 -13.27 5.37 9.36
C GLU A 59 -12.20 4.84 8.42
N PHE A 60 -11.60 3.71 8.79
CA PHE A 60 -10.63 2.97 7.97
C PHE A 60 -11.22 1.59 7.67
N SER A 61 -11.73 1.41 6.46
CA SER A 61 -12.18 0.11 5.99
C SER A 61 -10.98 -0.81 5.74
N VAL A 62 -11.06 -2.02 6.26
CA VAL A 62 -10.03 -3.05 6.10
C VAL A 62 -10.34 -3.90 4.87
N ILE A 63 -9.37 -4.05 3.99
CA ILE A 63 -9.47 -4.82 2.75
C ILE A 63 -8.37 -5.89 2.76
N ALA A 64 -8.73 -7.17 2.79
CA ALA A 64 -7.75 -8.25 2.65
C ALA A 64 -7.20 -8.30 1.21
N THR A 65 -5.87 -8.29 1.12
CA THR A 65 -5.14 -8.26 -0.14
C THR A 65 -4.00 -9.29 -0.14
N PRO A 66 -4.31 -10.59 -0.05
CA PRO A 66 -3.31 -11.64 -0.07
C PRO A 66 -2.54 -11.65 -1.40
N GLY A 67 -1.24 -11.95 -1.31
CA GLY A 67 -0.34 -12.01 -2.46
C GLY A 67 1.10 -11.80 -2.03
N HIS A 68 1.47 -10.61 -1.60
CA HIS A 68 2.79 -10.32 -1.06
C HIS A 68 3.08 -11.15 0.20
N THR A 69 2.18 -11.07 1.19
CA THR A 69 2.02 -12.07 2.25
C THR A 69 0.61 -12.66 2.18
N LEU A 70 0.35 -13.78 2.88
CA LEU A 70 -0.99 -14.39 2.87
C LEU A 70 -1.99 -13.59 3.71
N GLY A 71 -1.54 -12.94 4.77
CA GLY A 71 -2.38 -12.15 5.67
C GLY A 71 -2.39 -10.64 5.37
N HIS A 72 -1.80 -10.20 4.27
CA HIS A 72 -1.71 -8.77 3.94
C HIS A 72 -3.08 -8.10 3.88
N ILE A 73 -3.19 -6.90 4.48
CA ILE A 73 -4.37 -6.04 4.42
C ILE A 73 -4.01 -4.63 3.98
N CYS A 74 -4.98 -3.95 3.38
CA CYS A 74 -4.94 -2.52 3.11
C CYS A 74 -5.96 -1.81 3.99
N TYR A 75 -5.76 -0.49 4.18
CA TYR A 75 -6.70 0.38 4.87
C TYR A 75 -7.17 1.48 3.92
N PHE A 76 -8.47 1.65 3.82
CA PHE A 76 -9.07 2.70 3.01
C PHE A 76 -9.87 3.67 3.87
N SER A 77 -9.50 4.94 3.83
CA SER A 77 -10.23 6.07 4.42
C SER A 77 -10.29 7.18 3.37
N LYS A 78 -11.45 7.38 2.76
CA LYS A 78 -11.59 8.29 1.60
C LYS A 78 -10.94 9.64 1.83
N PRO A 79 -10.10 10.15 0.93
CA PRO A 79 -9.70 9.55 -0.36
C PRO A 79 -8.44 8.67 -0.30
N TYR A 80 -7.92 8.33 0.87
CA TYR A 80 -6.59 7.70 1.06
C TYR A 80 -6.70 6.18 1.11
N LEU A 81 -5.83 5.50 0.33
CA LEU A 81 -5.61 4.06 0.36
C LEU A 81 -4.18 3.79 0.85
N PHE A 82 -4.05 3.18 2.02
CA PHE A 82 -2.77 2.70 2.56
C PHE A 82 -2.63 1.22 2.20
N CYS A 83 -1.91 0.94 1.14
CA CYS A 83 -1.89 -0.39 0.52
C CYS A 83 -0.61 -1.20 0.78
N GLY A 84 0.27 -0.71 1.66
CA GLY A 84 1.50 -1.43 1.99
C GLY A 84 2.24 -1.89 0.73
N ASP A 85 2.47 -3.20 0.66
CA ASP A 85 3.19 -3.86 -0.44
C ASP A 85 2.27 -4.65 -1.39
N THR A 86 1.01 -4.28 -1.50
CA THR A 86 0.11 -4.86 -2.51
C THR A 86 0.19 -4.11 -3.83
N LEU A 87 -0.17 -2.83 -3.84
CA LEU A 87 -0.17 -1.97 -5.03
C LEU A 87 0.96 -0.94 -4.92
N PHE A 88 1.78 -0.85 -5.96
CA PHE A 88 2.75 0.22 -6.15
C PHE A 88 2.41 1.03 -7.41
N SER A 89 2.90 2.26 -7.51
CA SER A 89 2.75 3.01 -8.75
C SER A 89 3.46 2.30 -9.91
N GLY A 90 2.67 1.93 -10.92
CA GLY A 90 3.12 1.17 -12.08
C GLY A 90 3.50 -0.28 -11.82
N GLY A 91 3.13 -0.85 -10.66
CA GLY A 91 3.52 -2.20 -10.30
C GLY A 91 2.74 -2.78 -9.12
N CYS A 92 3.19 -3.95 -8.65
CA CYS A 92 2.67 -4.62 -7.48
C CYS A 92 3.79 -5.22 -6.62
N GLY A 93 3.44 -5.66 -5.41
CA GLY A 93 4.37 -6.31 -4.51
C GLY A 93 4.85 -7.67 -5.03
N ARG A 94 6.09 -8.01 -4.66
CA ARG A 94 6.63 -9.35 -4.93
C ARG A 94 5.82 -10.40 -4.18
N LEU A 95 5.60 -11.55 -4.83
CA LEU A 95 4.91 -12.69 -4.25
C LEU A 95 5.89 -13.51 -3.41
N PHE A 96 5.92 -13.29 -2.09
CA PHE A 96 6.72 -14.12 -1.18
C PHE A 96 5.97 -15.36 -0.70
N GLU A 97 4.66 -15.22 -0.46
CA GLU A 97 3.85 -16.27 0.15
C GLU A 97 2.63 -16.63 -0.70
N GLY A 98 2.02 -15.66 -1.34
CA GLY A 98 0.81 -15.86 -2.13
C GLY A 98 1.07 -16.26 -3.58
N THR A 99 -0.02 -16.42 -4.32
CA THR A 99 -0.03 -16.81 -5.73
C THR A 99 -0.32 -15.61 -6.64
N PRO A 100 0.03 -15.68 -7.95
CA PRO A 100 -0.36 -14.65 -8.92
C PRO A 100 -1.88 -14.43 -8.97
N SER A 101 -2.66 -15.48 -8.86
CA SER A 101 -4.13 -15.39 -8.83
C SER A 101 -4.63 -14.60 -7.61
N GLN A 102 -4.06 -14.82 -6.43
CA GLN A 102 -4.42 -14.06 -5.23
C GLN A 102 -4.06 -12.58 -5.39
N MET A 103 -2.86 -12.26 -5.86
CA MET A 103 -2.44 -10.86 -6.09
C MET A 103 -3.35 -10.19 -7.13
N TYR A 104 -3.67 -10.86 -8.22
CA TYR A 104 -4.59 -10.34 -9.23
C TYR A 104 -5.98 -9.99 -8.63
N GLN A 105 -6.55 -10.90 -7.82
CA GLN A 105 -7.82 -10.60 -7.14
C GLN A 105 -7.71 -9.46 -6.14
N SER A 106 -6.58 -9.34 -5.45
CA SER A 106 -6.30 -8.23 -4.53
C SER A 106 -6.22 -6.90 -5.29
N LEU A 107 -5.48 -6.83 -6.39
CA LEU A 107 -5.40 -5.65 -7.24
C LEU A 107 -6.76 -5.27 -7.83
N LYS A 108 -7.56 -6.26 -8.24
CA LYS A 108 -8.92 -6.05 -8.74
C LYS A 108 -9.84 -5.42 -7.69
N LYS A 109 -9.75 -5.85 -6.40
CA LYS A 109 -10.49 -5.21 -5.30
C LYS A 109 -10.09 -3.73 -5.17
N LEU A 110 -8.78 -3.44 -5.16
CA LEU A 110 -8.29 -2.06 -5.03
C LEU A 110 -8.66 -1.20 -6.25
N SER A 111 -8.62 -1.78 -7.44
CA SER A 111 -9.03 -1.10 -8.69
C SER A 111 -10.52 -0.72 -8.72
N ALA A 112 -11.37 -1.32 -7.89
CA ALA A 112 -12.79 -0.97 -7.79
C ALA A 112 -13.07 0.25 -6.89
N LEU A 113 -12.07 0.78 -6.19
CA LEU A 113 -12.19 2.00 -5.38
C LEU A 113 -12.42 3.24 -6.26
N PRO A 114 -12.91 4.37 -5.71
CA PRO A 114 -13.15 5.60 -6.47
C PRO A 114 -11.93 6.10 -7.24
N ASP A 115 -12.17 6.73 -8.38
CA ASP A 115 -11.13 7.28 -9.29
C ASP A 115 -10.17 8.26 -8.60
N ASP A 116 -10.69 9.06 -7.68
CA ASP A 116 -9.97 10.09 -6.92
C ASP A 116 -9.18 9.53 -5.73
N THR A 117 -9.14 8.21 -5.56
CA THR A 117 -8.37 7.57 -4.49
C THR A 117 -6.88 7.87 -4.61
N LEU A 118 -6.30 8.36 -3.52
CA LEU A 118 -4.86 8.58 -3.40
C LEU A 118 -4.18 7.30 -2.90
N VAL A 119 -3.39 6.68 -3.75
CA VAL A 119 -2.65 5.45 -3.45
C VAL A 119 -1.38 5.82 -2.69
N CYS A 120 -1.37 5.52 -1.40
CA CYS A 120 -0.26 5.71 -0.47
C CYS A 120 0.45 4.36 -0.27
N CYS A 121 1.22 3.94 -1.27
CA CYS A 121 2.00 2.71 -1.19
C CYS A 121 3.29 2.91 -0.35
N ALA A 122 3.87 1.80 0.13
CA ALA A 122 4.94 1.86 1.11
C ALA A 122 6.29 2.33 0.56
N HIS A 123 6.58 2.05 -0.72
CA HIS A 123 7.92 2.25 -1.28
C HIS A 123 7.90 3.08 -2.57
N GLU A 124 8.96 3.87 -2.77
CA GLU A 124 9.20 4.69 -3.97
C GLU A 124 9.84 3.84 -5.09
N TYR A 125 9.10 2.85 -5.60
CA TYR A 125 9.56 1.95 -6.66
C TYR A 125 9.12 2.36 -8.06
N THR A 126 8.46 3.49 -8.19
CA THR A 126 7.79 3.95 -9.43
C THR A 126 8.70 3.91 -10.64
N LEU A 127 9.94 4.42 -10.53
CA LEU A 127 10.85 4.46 -11.68
C LEU A 127 11.22 3.07 -12.20
N SER A 128 11.50 2.11 -11.30
CA SER A 128 11.82 0.73 -11.70
C SER A 128 10.60 0.00 -12.26
N ASN A 129 9.43 0.22 -11.68
CA ASN A 129 8.17 -0.34 -12.14
C ASN A 129 7.83 0.17 -13.55
N MET A 130 8.00 1.45 -13.81
CA MET A 130 7.74 2.03 -15.12
C MET A 130 8.73 1.57 -16.20
N LYS A 131 9.99 1.28 -15.83
CA LYS A 131 10.95 0.62 -16.74
C LYS A 131 10.46 -0.77 -17.14
N PHE A 132 9.91 -1.53 -16.19
CA PHE A 132 9.32 -2.83 -16.46
C PHE A 132 8.07 -2.69 -17.34
N ALA A 133 7.14 -1.78 -17.01
CA ALA A 133 5.94 -1.54 -17.82
C ALA A 133 6.29 -1.22 -19.28
N LEU A 134 7.29 -0.39 -19.53
CA LEU A 134 7.80 -0.09 -20.87
C LEU A 134 8.37 -1.32 -21.57
N SER A 135 8.98 -2.26 -20.86
CA SER A 135 9.49 -3.50 -21.48
C SER A 135 8.38 -4.43 -21.96
N ILE A 136 7.19 -4.31 -21.34
CA ILE A 136 6.00 -5.10 -21.69
C ILE A 136 5.19 -4.40 -22.80
N LEU A 137 4.98 -3.09 -22.69
CA LEU A 137 4.16 -2.28 -23.59
C LEU A 137 4.95 -1.06 -24.10
N PRO A 138 5.97 -1.25 -24.97
CA PRO A 138 6.90 -0.20 -25.38
C PRO A 138 6.25 0.94 -26.19
N HIS A 139 5.09 0.69 -26.79
CA HIS A 139 4.38 1.66 -27.63
C HIS A 139 3.15 2.29 -26.97
N ASP A 140 2.87 1.96 -25.69
CA ASP A 140 1.78 2.59 -24.96
C ASP A 140 2.15 4.03 -24.60
N LEU A 141 1.32 4.99 -25.05
CA LEU A 141 1.59 6.42 -24.88
C LEU A 141 1.50 6.84 -23.42
N SER A 142 0.52 6.33 -22.67
CA SER A 142 0.30 6.68 -21.26
C SER A 142 1.49 6.23 -20.40
N ILE A 143 1.98 5.02 -20.63
CA ILE A 143 3.15 4.45 -19.96
C ILE A 143 4.41 5.26 -20.30
N ASN A 144 4.62 5.59 -21.57
CA ASN A 144 5.77 6.37 -22.01
C ASN A 144 5.78 7.77 -21.39
N ASP A 145 4.64 8.47 -21.41
CA ASP A 145 4.52 9.83 -20.87
C ASP A 145 4.73 9.83 -19.35
N TYR A 146 4.13 8.87 -18.66
CA TYR A 146 4.32 8.75 -17.21
C TYR A 146 5.74 8.38 -16.84
N TYR A 147 6.39 7.46 -17.56
CA TYR A 147 7.80 7.14 -17.36
C TYR A 147 8.71 8.37 -17.49
N ARG A 148 8.50 9.20 -18.53
CA ARG A 148 9.28 10.44 -18.71
C ARG A 148 9.13 11.37 -17.51
N LYS A 149 7.88 11.62 -17.08
CA LYS A 149 7.56 12.42 -15.89
C LYS A 149 8.26 11.89 -14.63
N VAL A 150 8.14 10.58 -14.38
CA VAL A 150 8.77 9.92 -13.21
C VAL A 150 10.30 10.05 -13.27
N LYS A 151 10.90 9.83 -14.43
CA LYS A 151 12.34 9.98 -14.63
C LYS A 151 12.82 11.39 -14.29
N GLU A 152 12.11 12.43 -14.73
CA GLU A 152 12.43 13.83 -14.43
C GLU A 152 12.30 14.14 -12.92
N LEU A 153 11.23 13.68 -12.27
CA LEU A 153 11.03 13.84 -10.84
C LEU A 153 12.17 13.18 -10.05
N ARG A 154 12.48 11.92 -10.37
CA ARG A 154 13.52 11.17 -9.65
C ARG A 154 14.93 11.69 -9.91
N ALA A 155 15.20 12.26 -11.08
CA ALA A 155 16.47 12.95 -11.35
C ALA A 155 16.68 14.21 -10.47
N LYS A 156 15.60 14.81 -10.01
CA LYS A 156 15.58 15.96 -9.07
C LYS A 156 15.39 15.54 -7.62
N ASN A 157 15.47 14.26 -7.28
CA ASN A 157 15.15 13.69 -5.96
C ASN A 157 13.73 14.04 -5.45
N GLN A 158 12.80 14.32 -6.37
CA GLN A 158 11.40 14.56 -6.03
C GLN A 158 10.62 13.25 -5.94
N ILE A 159 9.62 13.23 -5.04
CA ILE A 159 8.74 12.07 -4.84
C ILE A 159 7.76 11.90 -6.00
N THR A 160 7.33 10.67 -6.25
CA THR A 160 6.26 10.35 -7.23
C THR A 160 4.94 9.95 -6.56
N LEU A 161 4.95 9.78 -5.26
CA LEU A 161 3.82 9.32 -4.44
C LEU A 161 3.26 10.45 -3.56
N PRO A 162 1.98 10.43 -3.18
CA PRO A 162 0.96 9.46 -3.61
C PRO A 162 0.53 9.68 -5.07
N VAL A 163 -0.08 8.65 -5.67
CA VAL A 163 -0.64 8.72 -7.03
C VAL A 163 -2.16 8.56 -6.99
N ILE A 164 -2.84 9.04 -8.04
CA ILE A 164 -4.29 8.89 -8.17
C ILE A 164 -4.60 7.54 -8.81
N LEU A 165 -5.53 6.79 -8.26
CA LEU A 165 -5.91 5.44 -8.72
C LEU A 165 -6.36 5.42 -10.18
N LYS A 166 -7.05 6.47 -10.64
CA LYS A 166 -7.41 6.63 -12.05
C LYS A 166 -6.19 6.54 -12.97
N ASN A 167 -5.06 7.15 -12.57
CA ASN A 167 -3.83 7.09 -13.36
C ASN A 167 -3.22 5.68 -13.32
N GLU A 168 -3.25 5.01 -12.15
CA GLU A 168 -2.75 3.65 -12.02
C GLU A 168 -3.44 2.67 -12.97
N ARG A 169 -4.77 2.80 -13.15
CA ARG A 169 -5.51 1.97 -14.12
C ARG A 169 -5.05 2.14 -15.57
N GLN A 170 -4.35 3.22 -15.90
CA GLN A 170 -3.87 3.50 -17.27
C GLN A 170 -2.43 3.04 -17.49
N ILE A 171 -1.63 2.94 -16.42
CA ILE A 171 -0.18 2.74 -16.54
C ILE A 171 0.33 1.47 -15.87
N ASN A 172 -0.47 0.83 -15.02
CA ASN A 172 -0.10 -0.39 -14.32
C ASN A 172 -0.42 -1.61 -15.17
N VAL A 173 0.59 -2.44 -15.44
CA VAL A 173 0.49 -3.61 -16.33
C VAL A 173 0.07 -4.90 -15.61
N PHE A 174 -0.24 -4.83 -14.32
CA PHE A 174 -0.67 -5.97 -13.50
C PHE A 174 -2.18 -6.06 -13.29
#